data_dc03d5ffc6bbba1b444b845517e3f297
#
_entry.id   dc03d5ffc6bbba1b444b845517e3f297
#
_cell.length_a   1.000
_cell.length_b   1.000
_cell.length_c   1.000
_cell.angle_alpha   90.00
_cell.angle_beta   90.00
_cell.angle_gamma   90.00
#
_symmetry.space_group_name_H-M   'P 1'
#
loop_
_entity.id
_entity.type
_entity.pdbx_description
1 polymer ?
#
loop_
_entity_poly.entity_id
_entity_poly.type
_entity_poly.pdbx_seq_one_letter_code
_entity_poly.pdbx_strand_id
1 'polypeptide(L)'
;KSRGKEYPMYEMDRDGFSLLAMGFTGEKALKWKLDYIRAFNTMESELKRIYEERQQWQIERNKGIIVRHILTDTIKMKVPDSPNKRFAYPNYTKLIYKTLFGKTVKELQEQYGVKGKESIRDYVTADELAQIEAMEMLVSSLINCGWGYDQIKSFIQENNVKQLAG
;
A
#
# COMPACT_ATOMS: atom_id res chain seq x y z
N LYS A 1 16.60 -51.68 5.61
CA LYS A 1 17.17 -52.98 5.99
C LYS A 1 17.94 -53.55 4.79
N SER A 2 19.24 -53.66 4.86
CA SER A 2 20.04 -54.36 3.87
C SER A 2 20.68 -55.57 4.56
N ARG A 3 20.35 -56.77 4.10
CA ARG A 3 20.91 -58.07 4.57
C ARG A 3 20.80 -58.32 6.09
N GLY A 4 19.68 -57.93 6.72
CA GLY A 4 19.44 -58.21 8.16
C GLY A 4 20.25 -57.35 9.16
N LYS A 5 21.00 -56.39 8.71
CA LYS A 5 21.70 -55.42 9.59
C LYS A 5 20.82 -54.24 9.90
N GLU A 6 20.73 -53.85 11.15
CA GLU A 6 20.11 -52.60 11.61
C GLU A 6 21.18 -51.51 11.64
N TYR A 7 20.83 -50.38 11.08
CA TYR A 7 21.69 -49.20 11.10
C TYR A 7 20.98 -48.10 11.90
N PRO A 8 21.73 -47.30 12.66
CA PRO A 8 21.12 -46.16 13.37
C PRO A 8 20.53 -45.18 12.38
N MET A 9 19.34 -44.70 12.65
CA MET A 9 18.67 -43.61 11.93
C MET A 9 18.70 -42.36 12.82
N TYR A 10 19.15 -41.29 12.24
CA TYR A 10 19.16 -39.98 12.92
C TYR A 10 18.15 -39.07 12.28
N GLU A 11 17.31 -38.45 13.09
CA GLU A 11 16.44 -37.36 12.68
C GLU A 11 17.16 -36.04 12.98
N MET A 12 17.06 -35.09 12.08
CA MET A 12 17.63 -33.75 12.26
C MET A 12 16.70 -32.72 11.68
N ASP A 13 16.69 -31.53 12.26
CA ASP A 13 16.01 -30.39 11.73
C ASP A 13 16.75 -29.78 10.53
N ARG A 14 16.20 -28.70 9.95
CA ARG A 14 16.77 -27.98 8.81
C ARG A 14 18.17 -27.45 9.09
N ASP A 15 18.39 -26.94 10.30
CA ASP A 15 19.67 -26.31 10.67
C ASP A 15 20.76 -27.37 10.84
N GLY A 16 20.44 -28.49 11.50
CA GLY A 16 21.32 -29.64 11.60
C GLY A 16 21.71 -30.22 10.23
N PHE A 17 20.71 -30.36 9.33
CA PHE A 17 20.99 -30.77 7.94
C PHE A 17 21.89 -29.77 7.20
N SER A 18 21.63 -28.46 7.35
CA SER A 18 22.43 -27.42 6.69
C SER A 18 23.90 -27.45 7.16
N LEU A 19 24.13 -27.56 8.46
CA LEU A 19 25.48 -27.67 9.03
C LEU A 19 26.19 -28.94 8.53
N LEU A 20 25.51 -30.07 8.52
CA LEU A 20 26.06 -31.31 8.02
C LEU A 20 26.42 -31.22 6.53
N ALA A 21 25.48 -30.68 5.72
CA ALA A 21 25.66 -30.53 4.28
C ALA A 21 26.78 -29.54 3.92
N MET A 22 27.03 -28.51 4.75
CA MET A 22 28.18 -27.60 4.59
C MET A 22 29.54 -28.31 4.74
N GLY A 23 29.59 -29.40 5.47
CA GLY A 23 30.79 -30.25 5.57
C GLY A 23 31.03 -31.17 4.38
N PHE A 24 30.05 -31.42 3.51
CA PHE A 24 30.20 -32.31 2.35
C PHE A 24 31.13 -31.71 1.29
N THR A 25 31.85 -32.57 0.61
CA THR A 25 32.79 -32.23 -0.48
C THR A 25 32.35 -32.86 -1.80
N GLY A 26 32.93 -32.40 -2.90
CA GLY A 26 32.62 -32.87 -4.24
C GLY A 26 31.62 -32.03 -5.00
N GLU A 27 31.49 -32.30 -6.29
CA GLU A 27 30.70 -31.47 -7.24
C GLU A 27 29.23 -31.32 -6.88
N LYS A 28 28.58 -32.42 -6.48
CA LYS A 28 27.15 -32.39 -6.05
C LYS A 28 26.95 -31.53 -4.80
N ALA A 29 27.89 -31.63 -3.85
CA ALA A 29 27.81 -30.81 -2.64
C ALA A 29 28.05 -29.33 -2.93
N LEU A 30 28.99 -29.02 -3.84
CA LEU A 30 29.24 -27.66 -4.28
C LEU A 30 27.98 -27.05 -4.96
N LYS A 31 27.36 -27.79 -5.88
CA LYS A 31 26.13 -27.36 -6.53
C LYS A 31 25.06 -27.06 -5.51
N TRP A 32 24.80 -27.95 -4.55
CA TRP A 32 23.82 -27.74 -3.49
C TRP A 32 24.12 -26.49 -2.66
N LYS A 33 25.39 -26.27 -2.28
CA LYS A 33 25.80 -25.06 -1.53
C LYS A 33 25.53 -23.78 -2.31
N LEU A 34 25.84 -23.77 -3.60
CA LEU A 34 25.56 -22.61 -4.47
C LEU A 34 24.08 -22.35 -4.62
N ASP A 35 23.27 -23.39 -4.77
CA ASP A 35 21.80 -23.24 -4.85
C ASP A 35 21.21 -22.73 -3.52
N TYR A 36 21.75 -23.22 -2.38
CA TYR A 36 21.36 -22.72 -1.06
C TYR A 36 21.69 -21.22 -0.87
N ILE A 37 22.93 -20.81 -1.25
CA ILE A 37 23.34 -19.40 -1.19
C ILE A 37 22.46 -18.53 -2.08
N ARG A 38 22.14 -18.98 -3.29
CA ARG A 38 21.24 -18.24 -4.19
C ARG A 38 19.84 -18.08 -3.58
N ALA A 39 19.28 -19.16 -3.06
CA ALA A 39 17.97 -19.10 -2.39
C ALA A 39 17.98 -18.16 -1.18
N PHE A 40 19.05 -18.19 -0.38
CA PHE A 40 19.22 -17.29 0.75
C PHE A 40 19.26 -15.82 0.30
N ASN A 41 20.11 -15.50 -0.68
CA ASN A 41 20.25 -14.15 -1.20
C ASN A 41 18.93 -13.63 -1.81
N THR A 42 18.18 -14.51 -2.49
CA THR A 42 16.85 -14.16 -3.01
C THR A 42 15.87 -13.85 -1.87
N MET A 43 15.83 -14.67 -0.84
CA MET A 43 14.98 -14.43 0.33
C MET A 43 15.36 -13.12 1.05
N GLU A 44 16.66 -12.86 1.21
CA GLU A 44 17.16 -11.64 1.84
C GLU A 44 16.75 -10.39 1.05
N SER A 45 16.93 -10.40 -0.27
CA SER A 45 16.53 -9.29 -1.13
C SER A 45 15.02 -9.05 -1.11
N GLU A 46 14.20 -10.11 -1.12
CA GLU A 46 12.75 -10.01 -1.02
C GLU A 46 12.29 -9.46 0.34
N LEU A 47 12.90 -9.91 1.43
CA LEU A 47 12.62 -9.38 2.77
C LEU A 47 12.95 -7.90 2.88
N LYS A 48 14.10 -7.48 2.31
CA LYS A 48 14.50 -6.08 2.26
C LYS A 48 13.51 -5.24 1.47
N ARG A 49 13.09 -5.72 0.29
CA ARG A 49 12.08 -5.06 -0.54
C ARG A 49 10.74 -4.89 0.20
N ILE A 50 10.25 -5.96 0.82
CA ILE A 50 9.00 -5.91 1.61
C ILE A 50 9.11 -4.92 2.77
N TYR A 51 10.26 -4.89 3.44
CA TYR A 51 10.49 -3.95 4.53
C TYR A 51 10.49 -2.50 4.03
N GLU A 52 11.18 -2.19 2.94
CA GLU A 52 11.24 -0.85 2.34
C GLU A 52 9.86 -0.39 1.87
N GLU A 53 9.10 -1.25 1.18
CA GLU A 53 7.71 -0.97 0.75
C GLU A 53 6.80 -0.68 1.95
N ARG A 54 6.92 -1.44 3.02
CA ARG A 54 6.13 -1.23 4.24
C ARG A 54 6.49 0.08 4.94
N GLN A 55 7.78 0.44 4.98
CA GLN A 55 8.23 1.72 5.53
C GLN A 55 7.68 2.89 4.70
N GLN A 56 7.79 2.82 3.37
CA GLN A 56 7.26 3.85 2.49
C GLN A 56 5.75 3.99 2.66
N TRP A 57 5.02 2.87 2.67
CA TRP A 57 3.59 2.88 2.92
C TRP A 57 3.22 3.55 4.25
N GLN A 58 3.96 3.27 5.32
CA GLN A 58 3.71 3.87 6.63
C GLN A 58 3.94 5.39 6.63
N ILE A 59 4.96 5.85 5.90
CA ILE A 59 5.24 7.29 5.73
C ILE A 59 4.07 7.97 5.03
N GLU A 60 3.64 7.45 3.88
CA GLU A 60 2.52 8.02 3.13
C GLU A 60 1.22 7.94 3.94
N ARG A 61 0.98 6.85 4.65
CA ARG A 61 -0.20 6.71 5.52
C ARG A 61 -0.25 7.77 6.61
N ASN A 62 0.89 8.11 7.21
CA ASN A 62 0.97 9.15 8.25
C ASN A 62 0.77 10.55 7.66
N LYS A 63 1.36 10.86 6.51
CA LYS A 63 1.13 12.12 5.78
C LYS A 63 -0.36 12.28 5.46
N GLY A 64 -1.00 11.23 4.94
CA GLY A 64 -2.40 11.23 4.57
C GLY A 64 -3.35 11.54 5.72
N ILE A 65 -2.99 11.20 6.97
CA ILE A 65 -3.77 11.61 8.14
C ILE A 65 -3.76 13.13 8.29
N ILE A 66 -2.59 13.75 8.16
CA ILE A 66 -2.42 15.21 8.30
C ILE A 66 -3.18 15.94 7.18
N VAL A 67 -2.99 15.51 5.93
CA VAL A 67 -3.63 16.12 4.76
C VAL A 67 -5.15 16.02 4.86
N ARG A 68 -5.66 14.89 5.35
CA ARG A 68 -7.09 14.71 5.59
C ARG A 68 -7.65 15.68 6.63
N HIS A 69 -6.90 15.95 7.69
CA HIS A 69 -7.27 16.97 8.67
C HIS A 69 -7.30 18.36 8.04
N ILE A 70 -6.31 18.71 7.22
CA ILE A 70 -6.27 19.97 6.49
C ILE A 70 -7.52 20.15 5.63
N LEU A 71 -7.88 19.14 4.82
CA LEU A 71 -9.09 19.19 4.00
C LEU A 71 -10.35 19.35 4.85
N THR A 72 -10.47 18.60 5.93
CA THR A 72 -11.64 18.65 6.82
C THR A 72 -11.78 20.03 7.45
N ASP A 73 -10.70 20.60 7.94
CA ASP A 73 -10.70 21.92 8.57
C ASP A 73 -10.95 23.04 7.55
N THR A 74 -10.38 22.92 6.35
CA THR A 74 -10.68 23.82 5.24
C THR A 74 -12.16 23.81 4.89
N ILE A 75 -12.79 22.65 4.79
CA ILE A 75 -14.23 22.54 4.54
C ILE A 75 -15.04 23.19 5.68
N LYS A 76 -14.67 22.94 6.93
CA LYS A 76 -15.34 23.54 8.09
C LYS A 76 -15.30 25.06 8.07
N MET A 77 -14.13 25.63 7.74
CA MET A 77 -13.91 27.07 7.81
C MET A 77 -14.41 27.84 6.57
N LYS A 78 -14.29 27.25 5.38
CA LYS A 78 -14.48 27.95 4.11
C LYS A 78 -15.78 27.62 3.39
N VAL A 79 -16.32 26.42 3.59
CA VAL A 79 -17.59 26.07 2.95
C VAL A 79 -18.73 26.75 3.74
N PRO A 80 -19.61 27.54 3.07
CA PRO A 80 -20.71 28.23 3.73
C PRO A 80 -21.63 27.30 4.51
N ASP A 81 -22.16 27.79 5.62
CA ASP A 81 -23.11 27.03 6.43
C ASP A 81 -24.44 26.87 5.68
N SER A 82 -24.81 25.63 5.48
CA SER A 82 -26.03 25.21 4.80
C SER A 82 -26.45 23.82 5.29
N PRO A 83 -27.73 23.43 5.12
CA PRO A 83 -28.17 22.08 5.44
C PRO A 83 -27.36 20.98 4.73
N ASN A 84 -26.74 21.31 3.60
CA ASN A 84 -25.95 20.41 2.78
C ASN A 84 -24.46 20.37 3.16
N LYS A 85 -23.97 21.27 4.02
CA LYS A 85 -22.55 21.30 4.43
C LYS A 85 -22.07 19.96 5.00
N ARG A 86 -22.94 19.24 5.72
CA ARG A 86 -22.65 17.91 6.26
C ARG A 86 -22.23 16.88 5.19
N PHE A 87 -22.65 17.10 3.94
CA PHE A 87 -22.31 16.23 2.82
C PHE A 87 -21.05 16.68 2.06
N ALA A 88 -20.51 17.88 2.34
CA ALA A 88 -19.37 18.42 1.60
C ALA A 88 -18.18 17.48 1.65
N TYR A 89 -17.76 17.06 2.84
CA TYR A 89 -16.63 16.14 3.01
C TYR A 89 -16.83 14.80 2.28
N PRO A 90 -17.93 14.06 2.45
CA PRO A 90 -18.19 12.86 1.67
C PRO A 90 -18.20 13.09 0.15
N ASN A 91 -18.72 14.25 -0.30
CA ASN A 91 -18.80 14.56 -1.73
C ASN A 91 -17.40 14.80 -2.33
N TYR A 92 -16.53 15.56 -1.65
CA TYR A 92 -15.15 15.73 -2.09
C TYR A 92 -14.38 14.41 -2.07
N THR A 93 -14.55 13.58 -1.04
CA THR A 93 -13.94 12.25 -0.99
C THR A 93 -14.38 11.37 -2.16
N LYS A 94 -15.69 11.34 -2.47
CA LYS A 94 -16.22 10.60 -3.62
C LYS A 94 -15.67 11.12 -4.94
N LEU A 95 -15.55 12.44 -5.09
CA LEU A 95 -14.98 13.07 -6.27
C LEU A 95 -13.53 12.65 -6.47
N ILE A 96 -12.70 12.73 -5.44
CA ILE A 96 -11.29 12.35 -5.45
C ILE A 96 -11.12 10.88 -5.86
N TYR A 97 -11.81 9.97 -5.19
CA TYR A 97 -11.70 8.54 -5.50
C TYR A 97 -12.21 8.21 -6.91
N LYS A 98 -13.32 8.82 -7.34
CA LYS A 98 -13.83 8.61 -8.69
C LYS A 98 -12.85 9.13 -9.75
N THR A 99 -12.17 10.24 -9.49
CA THR A 99 -11.17 10.80 -10.41
C THR A 99 -9.93 9.91 -10.51
N LEU A 100 -9.37 9.50 -9.36
CA LEU A 100 -8.13 8.73 -9.32
C LEU A 100 -8.30 7.29 -9.81
N PHE A 101 -9.37 6.63 -9.38
CA PHE A 101 -9.56 5.20 -9.61
C PHE A 101 -10.63 4.87 -10.68
N GLY A 102 -11.38 5.88 -11.15
CA GLY A 102 -12.51 5.66 -12.06
C GLY A 102 -13.69 4.91 -11.44
N LYS A 103 -13.65 4.65 -10.14
CA LYS A 103 -14.61 3.81 -9.39
C LYS A 103 -15.25 4.58 -8.25
N THR A 104 -16.44 4.14 -7.87
CA THR A 104 -17.11 4.64 -6.67
C THR A 104 -16.43 4.09 -5.41
N VAL A 105 -16.64 4.76 -4.28
CA VAL A 105 -16.14 4.28 -2.96
C VAL A 105 -16.59 2.85 -2.67
N LYS A 106 -17.84 2.51 -3.04
CA LYS A 106 -18.41 1.17 -2.82
C LYS A 106 -17.71 0.11 -3.67
N GLU A 107 -17.50 0.38 -4.95
CA GLU A 107 -16.77 -0.53 -5.85
C GLU A 107 -15.32 -0.75 -5.41
N LEU A 108 -14.67 0.30 -4.87
CA LEU A 108 -13.33 0.18 -4.29
C LEU A 108 -13.32 -0.66 -3.02
N GLN A 109 -14.31 -0.47 -2.14
CA GLN A 109 -14.45 -1.30 -0.94
C GLN A 109 -14.64 -2.78 -1.28
N GLU A 110 -15.45 -3.08 -2.28
CA GLU A 110 -15.66 -4.44 -2.78
C GLU A 110 -14.37 -5.01 -3.41
N GLN A 111 -13.68 -4.23 -4.24
CA GLN A 111 -12.44 -4.64 -4.91
C GLN A 111 -11.32 -4.98 -3.92
N TYR A 112 -11.12 -4.15 -2.89
CA TYR A 112 -10.07 -4.35 -1.89
C TYR A 112 -10.51 -5.25 -0.72
N GLY A 113 -11.77 -5.69 -0.69
CA GLY A 113 -12.31 -6.53 0.38
C GLY A 113 -12.34 -5.83 1.74
N VAL A 114 -12.58 -4.50 1.75
CA VAL A 114 -12.59 -3.66 2.97
C VAL A 114 -13.69 -4.12 3.92
N LYS A 115 -13.34 -4.42 5.16
CA LYS A 115 -14.26 -4.97 6.15
C LYS A 115 -14.77 -3.91 7.14
N GLY A 116 -16.07 -3.91 7.36
CA GLY A 116 -16.69 -3.14 8.43
C GLY A 116 -16.44 -1.62 8.34
N LYS A 117 -15.76 -1.06 9.34
CA LYS A 117 -15.45 0.38 9.45
C LYS A 117 -14.04 0.75 8.98
N GLU A 118 -13.31 -0.17 8.38
CA GLU A 118 -11.96 0.06 7.90
C GLU A 118 -11.94 1.07 6.74
N SER A 119 -10.81 1.71 6.56
CA SER A 119 -10.62 2.70 5.50
C SER A 119 -10.03 2.05 4.25
N ILE A 120 -10.50 2.43 3.05
CA ILE A 120 -9.87 2.05 1.77
C ILE A 120 -8.35 2.35 1.80
N ARG A 121 -7.92 3.41 2.51
CA ARG A 121 -6.51 3.81 2.64
C ARG A 121 -5.63 2.80 3.37
N ASP A 122 -6.22 1.85 4.07
CA ASP A 122 -5.47 0.78 4.74
C ASP A 122 -5.16 -0.39 3.80
N TYR A 123 -5.72 -0.35 2.57
CA TYR A 123 -5.64 -1.41 1.56
C TYR A 123 -4.94 -0.99 0.26
N VAL A 124 -4.80 0.31 0.01
CA VAL A 124 -4.16 0.85 -1.19
C VAL A 124 -2.63 0.89 -1.03
N THR A 125 -1.91 0.99 -2.15
CA THR A 125 -0.45 1.09 -2.18
C THR A 125 0.06 2.45 -1.67
N ALA A 126 1.37 2.58 -1.44
CA ALA A 126 2.00 3.84 -1.08
C ALA A 126 1.81 4.91 -2.16
N ASP A 127 1.95 4.53 -3.43
CA ASP A 127 1.75 5.44 -4.57
C ASP A 127 0.30 5.94 -4.67
N GLU A 128 -0.67 5.05 -4.46
CA GLU A 128 -2.09 5.42 -4.41
C GLU A 128 -2.41 6.33 -3.22
N LEU A 129 -1.76 6.13 -2.06
CA LEU A 129 -1.88 7.04 -0.92
C LEU A 129 -1.33 8.42 -1.29
N ALA A 130 -0.16 8.51 -1.89
CA ALA A 130 0.44 9.77 -2.30
C ALA A 130 -0.46 10.52 -3.31
N GLN A 131 -1.08 9.81 -4.26
CA GLN A 131 -2.04 10.41 -5.20
C GLN A 131 -3.29 10.95 -4.50
N ILE A 132 -3.83 10.22 -3.52
CA ILE A 132 -4.97 10.68 -2.73
C ILE A 132 -4.59 11.96 -1.98
N GLU A 133 -3.42 12.01 -1.36
CA GLU A 133 -2.91 13.17 -0.64
C GLU A 133 -2.77 14.40 -1.54
N ALA A 134 -2.14 14.24 -2.70
CA ALA A 134 -1.97 15.30 -3.68
C ALA A 134 -3.32 15.89 -4.10
N MET A 135 -4.32 15.04 -4.34
CA MET A 135 -5.68 15.48 -4.70
C MET A 135 -6.39 16.17 -3.55
N GLU A 136 -6.25 15.70 -2.31
CA GLU A 136 -6.84 16.36 -1.13
C GLU A 136 -6.22 17.73 -0.90
N MET A 137 -4.91 17.87 -1.07
CA MET A 137 -4.22 19.17 -0.99
C MET A 137 -4.66 20.12 -2.10
N LEU A 138 -4.79 19.65 -3.34
CA LEU A 138 -5.31 20.44 -4.45
C LEU A 138 -6.72 20.94 -4.16
N VAL A 139 -7.63 20.07 -3.74
CA VAL A 139 -9.01 20.43 -3.40
C VAL A 139 -9.04 21.44 -2.25
N SER A 140 -8.23 21.23 -1.20
CA SER A 140 -8.11 22.18 -0.09
C SER A 140 -7.65 23.56 -0.55
N SER A 141 -6.66 23.60 -1.45
CA SER A 141 -6.13 24.85 -2.02
C SER A 141 -7.19 25.59 -2.85
N LEU A 142 -7.94 24.90 -3.68
CA LEU A 142 -9.03 25.49 -4.48
C LEU A 142 -10.17 26.00 -3.60
N ILE A 143 -10.53 25.28 -2.55
CA ILE A 143 -11.53 25.77 -1.56
C ILE A 143 -11.03 27.04 -0.87
N ASN A 144 -9.74 27.10 -0.49
CA ASN A 144 -9.14 28.29 0.11
C ASN A 144 -9.12 29.49 -0.87
N CYS A 145 -9.01 29.23 -2.18
CA CYS A 145 -9.18 30.27 -3.22
C CYS A 145 -10.65 30.70 -3.44
N GLY A 146 -11.59 30.15 -2.69
CA GLY A 146 -13.01 30.52 -2.79
C GLY A 146 -13.80 29.76 -3.86
N TRP A 147 -13.24 28.67 -4.42
CA TRP A 147 -13.92 27.86 -5.43
C TRP A 147 -15.01 26.99 -4.80
N GLY A 148 -16.18 26.96 -5.45
CA GLY A 148 -17.28 26.07 -5.07
C GLY A 148 -17.10 24.66 -5.61
N TYR A 149 -17.92 23.72 -5.09
CA TYR A 149 -17.84 22.31 -5.46
C TYR A 149 -17.91 22.06 -6.97
N ASP A 150 -18.83 22.70 -7.67
CA ASP A 150 -19.02 22.48 -9.11
C ASP A 150 -17.83 23.00 -9.94
N GLN A 151 -17.25 24.13 -9.55
CA GLN A 151 -16.04 24.66 -10.18
C GLN A 151 -14.85 23.71 -10.01
N ILE A 152 -14.63 23.20 -8.78
CA ILE A 152 -13.59 22.25 -8.47
C ILE A 152 -13.80 20.95 -9.25
N LYS A 153 -15.03 20.46 -9.32
CA LYS A 153 -15.39 19.26 -10.06
C LYS A 153 -15.10 19.42 -11.55
N SER A 154 -15.54 20.50 -12.18
CA SER A 154 -15.26 20.77 -13.60
C SER A 154 -13.77 20.86 -13.87
N PHE A 155 -13.03 21.61 -13.04
CA PHE A 155 -11.58 21.73 -13.17
C PHE A 155 -10.86 20.39 -13.14
N ILE A 156 -11.18 19.55 -12.17
CA ILE A 156 -10.56 18.23 -12.02
C ILE A 156 -10.89 17.32 -13.21
N GLN A 157 -12.12 17.39 -13.73
CA GLN A 157 -12.55 16.56 -14.86
C GLN A 157 -11.97 17.03 -16.20
N GLU A 158 -11.94 18.34 -16.45
CA GLU A 158 -11.47 18.94 -17.71
C GLU A 158 -9.95 18.85 -17.87
N ASN A 159 -9.21 19.03 -16.78
CA ASN A 159 -7.75 19.06 -16.83
C ASN A 159 -7.09 17.68 -16.66
N ASN A 160 -7.87 16.62 -16.62
CA ASN A 160 -7.38 15.25 -16.51
C ASN A 160 -6.34 15.08 -15.37
N VAL A 161 -6.67 15.68 -14.20
CA VAL A 161 -5.74 15.88 -13.05
C VAL A 161 -5.11 14.57 -12.57
N LYS A 162 -5.63 13.42 -12.99
CA LYS A 162 -5.02 12.12 -12.79
C LYS A 162 -3.56 12.04 -13.33
N GLN A 163 -3.26 12.83 -14.39
CA GLN A 163 -1.90 12.89 -14.98
C GLN A 163 -0.96 13.83 -14.22
N LEU A 164 -1.48 14.69 -13.34
CA LEU A 164 -0.66 15.63 -12.55
C LEU A 164 -0.25 15.06 -11.18
N ALA A 165 -0.82 13.94 -10.78
CA ALA A 165 -0.55 13.28 -9.50
C ALA A 165 0.38 12.06 -9.62
N GLY A 166 0.90 11.78 -10.84
CA GLY A 166 1.82 10.69 -11.16
C GLY A 166 3.26 11.13 -11.35
#